data_7b1eadd7fb94777bc07a1bce7e0040c3
#
_entry.id   7b1eadd7fb94777bc07a1bce7e0040c3
#
_cell.length_a   1.000
_cell.length_b   1.000
_cell.length_c   1.000
_cell.angle_alpha   90.00
_cell.angle_beta   90.00
_cell.angle_gamma   90.00
#
_symmetry.space_group_name_H-M   'P 1'
#
loop_
_entity.id
_entity.type
_entity.pdbx_description
1 polymer ?
#
loop_
_entity_poly.entity_id
_entity_poly.type
_entity_poly.pdbx_seq_one_letter_code
_entity_poly.pdbx_strand_id
1 'polypeptide(L)'
;MGVIDNSTVNSSSLINVDPAVFDAIRSEISRQESDLELIASENYVSKAVLEALGSPLTNKYAEGLPKRRYYGGCEHVDVVENIARKRARELFMPEGFDIGANVQPHAGAQANSAVFLALLDAGDRILGLDLSNGGHLTHGSPVNSSGKLYEASHYLLGEDGRIDMNMVREAALKNRPKLIICGASAYPRTIDFEAFRGIADEVGAFLMADMAHIAGLVATGHHPNPFPHCHVVTTTTHKTLRGPRGGMILAQRDLMKKMNSAVFPGTQGGPLMHSIAAKAVAFGEALQPSFTEYSSRVVSNAQALADRLIERGIKMVSGGTDNHLMLLDFSDKAYSGKEAEAALGRAGITTNKNTVPNEKRSPMVTSGVRIGTPAMTTRGADSDDAVIVADWIADVLESITSEDVASRVRAEVEAFCEEHPVYGGRV
;
A
#
# COMPACT_ATOMS: atom_id res chain seq x y z
N MET A 1 30.87 7.25 -35.49
CA MET A 1 30.33 7.87 -34.29
C MET A 1 29.51 9.08 -34.72
N GLY A 2 28.20 8.93 -34.86
CA GLY A 2 27.32 10.05 -35.26
C GLY A 2 27.27 11.06 -34.11
N VAL A 3 27.47 12.32 -34.43
CA VAL A 3 27.24 13.41 -33.48
C VAL A 3 25.77 13.39 -33.11
N ILE A 4 25.46 13.15 -31.84
CA ILE A 4 24.09 13.27 -31.34
C ILE A 4 23.68 14.74 -31.53
N ASP A 5 22.77 14.99 -32.45
CA ASP A 5 22.18 16.31 -32.59
C ASP A 5 21.38 16.65 -31.34
N ASN A 6 21.90 17.49 -30.49
CA ASN A 6 21.28 17.93 -29.24
C ASN A 6 19.91 18.60 -29.44
N SER A 7 19.55 19.02 -30.65
CA SER A 7 18.23 19.57 -30.98
C SER A 7 17.15 18.50 -31.01
N THR A 8 17.50 17.22 -31.24
CA THR A 8 16.57 16.11 -31.32
C THR A 8 16.32 15.39 -29.95
N VAL A 9 17.27 15.47 -29.04
CA VAL A 9 17.15 14.79 -27.70
C VAL A 9 15.98 15.34 -26.88
N ASN A 10 15.63 16.60 -27.02
CA ASN A 10 14.58 17.26 -26.24
C ASN A 10 13.22 17.34 -26.94
N SER A 11 13.10 16.93 -28.21
CA SER A 11 11.87 17.06 -29.00
C SER A 11 11.27 15.75 -29.51
N SER A 12 12.01 14.64 -29.42
CA SER A 12 11.53 13.34 -29.89
C SER A 12 10.63 12.66 -28.85
N SER A 13 9.46 12.20 -29.30
CA SER A 13 8.54 11.41 -28.48
C SER A 13 9.07 10.00 -28.23
N LEU A 14 8.58 9.33 -27.18
CA LEU A 14 9.00 7.98 -26.81
C LEU A 14 8.85 6.99 -27.97
N ILE A 15 7.77 7.06 -28.74
CA ILE A 15 7.53 6.20 -29.90
C ILE A 15 8.65 6.27 -30.95
N ASN A 16 9.27 7.43 -31.09
CA ASN A 16 10.34 7.66 -32.07
C ASN A 16 11.72 7.27 -31.51
N VAL A 17 11.91 7.31 -30.18
CA VAL A 17 13.18 7.04 -29.51
C VAL A 17 13.31 5.57 -29.17
N ASP A 18 12.25 4.98 -28.62
CA ASP A 18 12.21 3.59 -28.18
C ASP A 18 10.80 2.99 -28.40
N PRO A 19 10.50 2.53 -29.61
CA PRO A 19 9.22 1.91 -29.93
C PRO A 19 8.90 0.71 -29.05
N ALA A 20 9.90 -0.10 -28.67
CA ALA A 20 9.67 -1.30 -27.87
C ALA A 20 9.16 -0.99 -26.45
N VAL A 21 9.74 0.04 -25.82
CA VAL A 21 9.25 0.53 -24.51
C VAL A 21 7.88 1.19 -24.67
N PHE A 22 7.66 1.96 -25.75
CA PHE A 22 6.36 2.56 -26.05
C PHE A 22 5.27 1.49 -26.20
N ASP A 23 5.52 0.42 -26.97
CA ASP A 23 4.56 -0.66 -27.18
C ASP A 23 4.27 -1.43 -25.90
N ALA A 24 5.28 -1.67 -25.05
CA ALA A 24 5.08 -2.31 -23.74
C ALA A 24 4.19 -1.46 -22.82
N ILE A 25 4.41 -0.14 -22.77
CA ILE A 25 3.55 0.79 -22.00
C ILE A 25 2.13 0.78 -22.54
N ARG A 26 1.95 0.81 -23.86
CA ARG A 26 0.62 0.75 -24.50
C ARG A 26 -0.09 -0.56 -24.19
N SER A 27 0.62 -1.69 -24.18
CA SER A 27 0.06 -2.97 -23.81
C SER A 27 -0.41 -3.01 -22.35
N GLU A 28 0.38 -2.42 -21.43
CA GLU A 28 -0.03 -2.32 -20.00
C GLU A 28 -1.23 -1.38 -19.82
N ILE A 29 -1.29 -0.24 -20.52
CA ILE A 29 -2.47 0.63 -20.53
C ILE A 29 -3.70 -0.14 -21.01
N SER A 30 -3.59 -0.91 -22.10
CA SER A 30 -4.67 -1.73 -22.61
C SER A 30 -5.14 -2.77 -21.59
N ARG A 31 -4.21 -3.46 -20.91
CA ARG A 31 -4.54 -4.39 -19.83
C ARG A 31 -5.28 -3.69 -18.69
N GLN A 32 -4.81 -2.55 -18.23
CA GLN A 32 -5.45 -1.79 -17.16
C GLN A 32 -6.85 -1.29 -17.55
N GLU A 33 -7.09 -1.00 -18.82
CA GLU A 33 -8.43 -0.63 -19.31
C GLU A 33 -9.37 -1.83 -19.41
N SER A 34 -8.89 -3.02 -19.81
CA SER A 34 -9.72 -4.20 -20.06
C SER A 34 -9.87 -5.14 -18.88
N ASP A 35 -8.95 -5.11 -17.90
CA ASP A 35 -8.98 -6.01 -16.76
C ASP A 35 -9.50 -5.30 -15.50
N LEU A 36 -10.21 -6.06 -14.66
CA LEU A 36 -10.65 -5.60 -13.35
C LEU A 36 -9.54 -5.81 -12.32
N GLU A 37 -8.95 -4.72 -11.85
CA GLU A 37 -7.88 -4.73 -10.85
C GLU A 37 -8.44 -4.85 -9.44
N LEU A 38 -8.16 -5.97 -8.78
CA LEU A 38 -8.53 -6.24 -7.39
C LEU A 38 -7.31 -6.50 -6.48
N ILE A 39 -6.08 -6.26 -6.92
CA ILE A 39 -4.93 -6.28 -6.02
C ILE A 39 -5.09 -5.14 -5.00
N ALA A 40 -5.25 -5.49 -3.73
CA ALA A 40 -5.56 -4.54 -2.64
C ALA A 40 -4.51 -3.43 -2.44
N SER A 41 -3.30 -3.60 -2.97
CA SER A 41 -2.19 -2.64 -2.90
C SER A 41 -2.03 -1.80 -4.18
N GLU A 42 -2.93 -1.92 -5.15
CA GLU A 42 -2.91 -1.15 -6.40
C GLU A 42 -4.05 -0.14 -6.47
N ASN A 43 -3.82 0.91 -7.26
CA ASN A 43 -4.78 1.98 -7.50
C ASN A 43 -4.39 2.76 -8.75
N TYR A 44 -5.32 3.54 -9.28
CA TYR A 44 -5.09 4.42 -10.42
C TYR A 44 -4.92 5.86 -9.94
N VAL A 45 -3.82 6.48 -10.33
CA VAL A 45 -3.54 7.88 -10.01
C VAL A 45 -4.21 8.82 -11.01
N SER A 46 -4.43 10.07 -10.60
CA SER A 46 -4.96 11.10 -11.49
C SER A 46 -3.95 11.49 -12.57
N LYS A 47 -4.46 12.10 -13.67
CA LYS A 47 -3.63 12.69 -14.70
C LYS A 47 -2.66 13.74 -14.15
N ALA A 48 -3.09 14.54 -13.18
CA ALA A 48 -2.23 15.55 -12.53
C ALA A 48 -1.04 14.93 -11.79
N VAL A 49 -1.24 13.77 -11.16
CA VAL A 49 -0.16 13.00 -10.53
C VAL A 49 0.82 12.48 -11.59
N LEU A 50 0.33 11.96 -12.73
CA LEU A 50 1.18 11.50 -13.84
C LEU A 50 1.97 12.65 -14.46
N GLU A 51 1.37 13.82 -14.67
CA GLU A 51 2.05 15.02 -15.16
C GLU A 51 3.17 15.48 -14.23
N ALA A 52 2.95 15.42 -12.92
CA ALA A 52 3.98 15.75 -11.93
C ALA A 52 5.13 14.74 -11.94
N LEU A 53 4.83 13.43 -12.09
CA LEU A 53 5.83 12.37 -12.22
C LEU A 53 6.70 12.49 -13.45
N GLY A 54 6.10 12.87 -14.60
CA GLY A 54 6.81 13.08 -15.87
C GLY A 54 7.49 14.45 -16.00
N SER A 55 7.53 15.25 -14.93
CA SER A 55 8.07 16.61 -14.98
C SER A 55 9.60 16.66 -14.99
N PRO A 56 10.21 17.78 -15.49
CA PRO A 56 11.66 18.00 -15.46
C PRO A 56 12.29 18.03 -14.07
N LEU A 57 11.50 17.96 -13.01
CA LEU A 57 12.01 17.86 -11.62
C LEU A 57 12.84 16.58 -11.39
N THR A 58 12.71 15.58 -12.26
CA THR A 58 13.58 14.40 -12.26
C THR A 58 15.07 14.74 -12.45
N ASN A 59 15.38 15.87 -13.08
CA ASN A 59 16.74 16.31 -13.36
C ASN A 59 17.42 16.96 -12.14
N LYS A 60 16.65 17.32 -11.10
CA LYS A 60 17.17 18.13 -9.99
C LYS A 60 17.74 17.26 -8.86
N TYR A 61 19.02 17.46 -8.58
CA TYR A 61 19.71 16.86 -7.43
C TYR A 61 19.54 17.76 -6.20
N ALA A 62 18.91 17.23 -5.11
CA ALA A 62 18.48 18.05 -3.96
C ALA A 62 18.73 17.37 -2.60
N GLU A 63 19.96 16.84 -2.36
CA GLU A 63 20.34 16.27 -1.06
C GLU A 63 20.16 17.27 0.08
N GLY A 64 19.71 16.78 1.22
CA GLY A 64 19.37 17.57 2.38
C GLY A 64 17.86 17.86 2.48
N LEU A 65 17.50 18.87 3.24
CA LEU A 65 16.12 19.30 3.50
C LEU A 65 15.88 20.71 2.94
N PRO A 66 14.64 21.15 2.74
CA PRO A 66 14.34 22.52 2.34
C PRO A 66 15.09 23.56 3.17
N LYS A 67 15.73 24.53 2.50
CA LYS A 67 16.62 25.56 3.05
C LYS A 67 17.93 25.05 3.69
N ARG A 68 18.20 23.74 3.60
CA ARG A 68 19.42 23.09 4.10
C ARG A 68 19.93 22.06 3.08
N ARG A 69 20.01 22.45 1.81
CA ARG A 69 20.50 21.61 0.73
C ARG A 69 22.01 21.67 0.59
N TYR A 70 22.59 20.58 0.13
CA TYR A 70 23.99 20.53 -0.23
C TYR A 70 24.27 21.10 -1.63
N TYR A 71 23.23 21.33 -2.44
CA TYR A 71 23.30 21.79 -3.83
C TYR A 71 22.59 23.13 -4.01
N GLY A 72 23.11 23.96 -4.92
CA GLY A 72 22.43 25.20 -5.35
C GLY A 72 21.24 24.95 -6.25
N GLY A 73 20.44 25.99 -6.53
CA GLY A 73 19.29 25.93 -7.43
C GLY A 73 18.13 25.09 -6.92
N CYS A 74 17.92 25.06 -5.60
CA CYS A 74 16.88 24.24 -4.96
C CYS A 74 15.66 25.08 -4.51
N GLU A 75 15.63 26.36 -4.79
CA GLU A 75 14.58 27.28 -4.33
C GLU A 75 13.17 26.83 -4.71
N HIS A 76 12.98 26.32 -5.93
CA HIS A 76 11.68 25.86 -6.42
C HIS A 76 11.31 24.46 -5.91
N VAL A 77 12.26 23.53 -5.85
CA VAL A 77 12.00 22.18 -5.29
C VAL A 77 11.77 22.22 -3.78
N ASP A 78 12.34 23.21 -3.07
CA ASP A 78 12.06 23.48 -1.67
C ASP A 78 10.56 23.84 -1.46
N VAL A 79 9.99 24.63 -2.37
CA VAL A 79 8.55 24.95 -2.35
C VAL A 79 7.73 23.68 -2.49
N VAL A 80 8.05 22.85 -3.47
CA VAL A 80 7.34 21.58 -3.73
C VAL A 80 7.40 20.65 -2.53
N GLU A 81 8.59 20.42 -1.95
CA GLU A 81 8.73 19.54 -0.79
C GLU A 81 8.01 20.09 0.45
N ASN A 82 8.04 21.39 0.66
CA ASN A 82 7.31 22.02 1.77
C ASN A 82 5.79 21.90 1.61
N ILE A 83 5.26 22.00 0.40
CA ILE A 83 3.83 21.74 0.11
C ILE A 83 3.48 20.28 0.47
N ALA A 84 4.27 19.30 0.00
CA ALA A 84 4.05 17.89 0.32
C ALA A 84 4.06 17.63 1.83
N ARG A 85 5.06 18.16 2.55
CA ARG A 85 5.20 18.02 4.00
C ARG A 85 4.06 18.68 4.77
N LYS A 86 3.59 19.85 4.32
CA LYS A 86 2.46 20.56 4.91
C LYS A 86 1.18 19.71 4.76
N ARG A 87 0.85 19.31 3.53
CA ARG A 87 -0.34 18.51 3.22
C ARG A 87 -0.34 17.14 3.92
N ALA A 88 0.84 16.49 4.01
CA ALA A 88 0.97 15.24 4.76
C ALA A 88 0.60 15.40 6.24
N ARG A 89 1.01 16.52 6.87
CA ARG A 89 0.60 16.82 8.26
C ARG A 89 -0.89 17.13 8.36
N GLU A 90 -1.44 17.91 7.42
CA GLU A 90 -2.87 18.23 7.40
C GLU A 90 -3.75 16.98 7.31
N LEU A 91 -3.31 15.95 6.57
CA LEU A 91 -4.04 14.69 6.42
C LEU A 91 -4.05 13.83 7.70
N PHE A 92 -2.97 13.85 8.48
CA PHE A 92 -2.74 12.83 9.52
C PHE A 92 -2.55 13.38 10.94
N MET A 93 -2.46 14.69 11.11
CA MET A 93 -2.23 15.29 12.42
C MET A 93 -3.56 15.50 13.15
N PRO A 94 -3.80 14.81 14.28
CA PRO A 94 -4.98 15.08 15.09
C PRO A 94 -4.94 16.49 15.69
N GLU A 95 -6.11 17.04 16.03
CA GLU A 95 -6.20 18.31 16.72
C GLU A 95 -5.43 18.28 18.04
N GLY A 96 -4.69 19.34 18.32
CA GLY A 96 -3.89 19.47 19.55
C GLY A 96 -2.62 18.62 19.59
N PHE A 97 -2.27 17.87 18.52
CA PHE A 97 -1.07 17.04 18.46
C PHE A 97 -0.08 17.56 17.42
N ASP A 98 1.22 17.58 17.73
CA ASP A 98 2.25 18.09 16.81
C ASP A 98 3.12 16.97 16.24
N ILE A 99 3.02 16.78 14.93
CA ILE A 99 3.82 15.82 14.18
C ILE A 99 4.67 16.52 13.12
N GLY A 100 5.76 15.87 12.74
CA GLY A 100 6.52 16.22 11.55
C GLY A 100 6.29 15.21 10.42
N ALA A 101 6.68 15.60 9.21
CA ALA A 101 6.64 14.74 8.04
C ALA A 101 7.97 14.76 7.28
N ASN A 102 8.42 13.57 6.84
CA ASN A 102 9.47 13.41 5.85
C ASN A 102 8.89 12.66 4.65
N VAL A 103 8.86 13.31 3.48
CA VAL A 103 8.25 12.80 2.24
C VAL A 103 9.28 12.25 1.25
N GLN A 104 10.56 12.18 1.66
CA GLN A 104 11.67 11.76 0.82
C GLN A 104 11.81 10.24 0.63
N PRO A 105 11.32 9.34 1.52
CA PRO A 105 11.47 7.91 1.30
C PRO A 105 10.95 7.49 -0.09
N HIS A 106 11.77 6.72 -0.83
CA HIS A 106 11.45 6.27 -2.19
C HIS A 106 10.38 5.16 -2.19
N ALA A 107 10.25 4.42 -1.10
CA ALA A 107 9.27 3.35 -0.91
C ALA A 107 8.92 3.19 0.57
N GLY A 108 7.83 2.47 0.87
CA GLY A 108 7.45 2.14 2.25
C GLY A 108 8.53 1.32 2.97
N ALA A 109 9.14 0.36 2.28
CA ALA A 109 10.25 -0.42 2.84
C ALA A 109 11.45 0.46 3.27
N GLN A 110 11.77 1.50 2.49
CA GLN A 110 12.82 2.45 2.85
C GLN A 110 12.41 3.38 4.00
N ALA A 111 11.14 3.75 4.09
CA ALA A 111 10.61 4.46 5.24
C ALA A 111 10.78 3.63 6.53
N ASN A 112 10.41 2.33 6.50
CA ASN A 112 10.59 1.42 7.62
C ASN A 112 12.09 1.25 7.98
N SER A 113 12.95 1.06 6.99
CA SER A 113 14.41 0.93 7.22
C SER A 113 15.01 2.19 7.85
N ALA A 114 14.55 3.37 7.44
CA ALA A 114 14.98 4.63 8.04
C ALA A 114 14.52 4.78 9.50
N VAL A 115 13.29 4.36 9.82
CA VAL A 115 12.80 4.33 11.21
C VAL A 115 13.62 3.37 12.06
N PHE A 116 13.93 2.18 11.55
CA PHE A 116 14.78 1.23 12.26
C PHE A 116 16.17 1.81 12.53
N LEU A 117 16.82 2.37 11.51
CA LEU A 117 18.12 3.04 11.68
C LEU A 117 18.08 4.20 12.68
N ALA A 118 16.95 4.92 12.78
CA ALA A 118 16.80 6.05 13.69
C ALA A 118 16.63 5.64 15.15
N LEU A 119 16.02 4.48 15.43
CA LEU A 119 15.56 4.08 16.75
C LEU A 119 16.29 2.86 17.32
N LEU A 120 16.97 2.08 16.48
CA LEU A 120 17.53 0.78 16.83
C LEU A 120 19.02 0.72 16.48
N ASP A 121 19.73 -0.08 17.24
CA ASP A 121 21.07 -0.58 16.90
C ASP A 121 20.96 -2.00 16.31
N ALA A 122 21.95 -2.44 15.53
CA ALA A 122 22.00 -3.80 15.00
C ALA A 122 21.95 -4.82 16.14
N GLY A 123 21.08 -5.82 16.01
CA GLY A 123 20.82 -6.82 17.04
C GLY A 123 19.74 -6.44 18.06
N ASP A 124 19.22 -5.22 18.03
CA ASP A 124 18.05 -4.87 18.87
C ASP A 124 16.83 -5.74 18.50
N ARG A 125 15.96 -5.97 19.50
CA ARG A 125 14.78 -6.80 19.34
C ARG A 125 13.59 -6.01 18.81
N ILE A 126 12.90 -6.59 17.82
CA ILE A 126 11.67 -6.06 17.24
C ILE A 126 10.55 -7.10 17.35
N LEU A 127 9.31 -6.61 17.43
CA LEU A 127 8.10 -7.42 17.42
C LEU A 127 7.14 -6.90 16.35
N GLY A 128 6.72 -7.77 15.42
CA GLY A 128 5.78 -7.43 14.35
C GLY A 128 4.80 -8.57 14.09
N LEU A 129 3.78 -8.31 13.25
CA LEU A 129 2.89 -9.37 12.79
C LEU A 129 3.64 -10.32 11.86
N ASP A 130 3.46 -11.63 12.06
CA ASP A 130 4.07 -12.66 11.22
C ASP A 130 3.63 -12.53 9.74
N LEU A 131 4.55 -12.79 8.82
CA LEU A 131 4.29 -12.67 7.38
C LEU A 131 3.16 -13.60 6.92
N SER A 132 3.09 -14.82 7.44
CA SER A 132 2.04 -15.79 7.12
C SER A 132 0.67 -15.40 7.69
N ASN A 133 0.65 -14.50 8.66
CA ASN A 133 -0.56 -13.96 9.29
C ASN A 133 -0.92 -12.55 8.74
N GLY A 134 -0.33 -12.14 7.63
CA GLY A 134 -0.65 -10.88 6.98
C GLY A 134 0.30 -9.72 7.29
N GLY A 135 1.42 -9.96 7.98
CA GLY A 135 2.48 -8.97 8.17
C GLY A 135 3.15 -8.56 6.86
N HIS A 136 4.08 -7.60 6.94
CA HIS A 136 4.89 -7.18 5.79
C HIS A 136 6.32 -7.75 5.90
N LEU A 137 6.99 -7.94 4.76
CA LEU A 137 8.40 -8.41 4.72
C LEU A 137 9.31 -7.61 5.65
N THR A 138 9.12 -6.30 5.73
CA THR A 138 9.92 -5.41 6.58
C THR A 138 9.56 -5.45 8.08
N HIS A 139 8.62 -6.32 8.49
CA HIS A 139 8.27 -6.51 9.90
C HIS A 139 9.06 -7.65 10.54
N GLY A 140 10.27 -7.92 10.08
CA GLY A 140 11.17 -8.91 10.67
C GLY A 140 11.27 -10.23 9.90
N SER A 141 10.80 -10.30 8.63
CA SER A 141 10.94 -11.52 7.83
C SER A 141 12.41 -11.90 7.66
N PRO A 142 12.79 -13.19 7.81
CA PRO A 142 14.19 -13.64 7.74
C PRO A 142 14.87 -13.38 6.40
N VAL A 143 14.09 -13.23 5.32
CA VAL A 143 14.64 -12.92 3.98
C VAL A 143 14.85 -11.42 3.77
N ASN A 144 14.30 -10.57 4.64
CA ASN A 144 14.40 -9.12 4.59
C ASN A 144 15.53 -8.60 5.49
N SER A 145 16.04 -7.40 5.20
CA SER A 145 17.03 -6.73 6.04
C SER A 145 16.58 -6.59 7.50
N SER A 146 15.29 -6.38 7.75
CA SER A 146 14.74 -6.27 9.09
C SER A 146 14.94 -7.55 9.93
N GLY A 147 14.75 -8.73 9.33
CA GLY A 147 15.00 -10.01 10.01
C GLY A 147 16.47 -10.45 10.00
N LYS A 148 17.34 -9.79 9.20
CA LYS A 148 18.77 -10.08 9.17
C LYS A 148 19.60 -9.22 10.12
N LEU A 149 19.16 -7.98 10.35
CA LEU A 149 19.88 -6.99 11.17
C LEU A 149 19.39 -6.93 12.61
N TYR A 150 18.14 -7.36 12.87
CA TYR A 150 17.48 -7.28 14.17
C TYR A 150 17.05 -8.67 14.64
N GLU A 151 16.92 -8.85 15.95
CA GLU A 151 16.31 -10.05 16.54
C GLU A 151 14.79 -9.92 16.43
N ALA A 152 14.24 -10.43 15.33
CA ALA A 152 12.82 -10.36 15.05
C ALA A 152 12.04 -11.44 15.78
N SER A 153 10.98 -11.04 16.45
CA SER A 153 9.94 -11.90 16.99
C SER A 153 8.59 -11.50 16.40
N HIS A 154 7.61 -12.41 16.45
CA HIS A 154 6.34 -12.18 15.80
C HIS A 154 5.18 -12.49 16.75
N TYR A 155 4.09 -11.71 16.63
CA TYR A 155 2.79 -12.08 17.13
C TYR A 155 1.95 -12.66 15.98
N LEU A 156 0.99 -13.50 16.32
CA LEU A 156 0.12 -14.19 15.38
C LEU A 156 -1.30 -13.67 15.51
N LEU A 157 -2.16 -14.03 14.57
CA LEU A 157 -3.61 -13.87 14.72
C LEU A 157 -4.19 -14.95 15.62
N GLY A 158 -5.28 -14.62 16.30
CA GLY A 158 -6.09 -15.58 17.01
C GLY A 158 -6.79 -16.59 16.09
N GLU A 159 -7.46 -17.57 16.66
CA GLU A 159 -8.18 -18.60 15.89
C GLU A 159 -9.30 -18.02 15.02
N ASP A 160 -9.85 -16.88 15.40
CA ASP A 160 -10.87 -16.12 14.65
C ASP A 160 -10.28 -15.27 13.50
N GLY A 161 -8.96 -15.32 13.27
CA GLY A 161 -8.25 -14.53 12.27
C GLY A 161 -8.10 -13.05 12.63
N ARG A 162 -8.26 -12.69 13.91
CA ARG A 162 -8.07 -11.31 14.41
C ARG A 162 -6.81 -11.18 15.26
N ILE A 163 -6.30 -9.95 15.38
CA ILE A 163 -5.20 -9.64 16.30
C ILE A 163 -5.74 -9.79 17.74
N ASP A 164 -5.19 -10.77 18.47
CA ASP A 164 -5.47 -10.96 19.90
C ASP A 164 -4.44 -10.16 20.72
N MET A 165 -4.91 -9.12 21.40
CA MET A 165 -4.04 -8.24 22.20
C MET A 165 -3.38 -8.94 23.38
N ASN A 166 -3.95 -10.05 23.90
CA ASN A 166 -3.30 -10.85 24.92
C ASN A 166 -2.08 -11.58 24.33
N MET A 167 -2.22 -12.17 23.14
CA MET A 167 -1.09 -12.81 22.45
C MET A 167 0.01 -11.79 22.11
N VAL A 168 -0.36 -10.57 21.69
CA VAL A 168 0.60 -9.48 21.46
C VAL A 168 1.34 -9.13 22.76
N ARG A 169 0.60 -8.98 23.87
CA ARG A 169 1.17 -8.65 25.19
C ARG A 169 2.12 -9.76 25.69
N GLU A 170 1.72 -11.02 25.59
CA GLU A 170 2.56 -12.16 25.95
C GLU A 170 3.86 -12.19 25.15
N ALA A 171 3.77 -11.99 23.82
CA ALA A 171 4.93 -11.91 22.94
C ALA A 171 5.85 -10.73 23.32
N ALA A 172 5.30 -9.56 23.62
CA ALA A 172 6.05 -8.39 24.04
C ALA A 172 6.75 -8.60 25.39
N LEU A 173 6.05 -9.17 26.39
CA LEU A 173 6.63 -9.46 27.70
C LEU A 173 7.76 -10.50 27.62
N LYS A 174 7.59 -11.54 26.81
CA LYS A 174 8.58 -12.61 26.60
C LYS A 174 9.83 -12.09 25.90
N ASN A 175 9.66 -11.30 24.82
CA ASN A 175 10.76 -10.90 23.94
C ASN A 175 11.39 -9.56 24.33
N ARG A 176 10.69 -8.71 25.10
CA ARG A 176 11.16 -7.37 25.49
C ARG A 176 11.71 -6.58 24.28
N PRO A 177 10.90 -6.35 23.25
CA PRO A 177 11.36 -5.63 22.05
C PRO A 177 11.65 -4.17 22.38
N LYS A 178 12.57 -3.55 21.61
CA LYS A 178 12.82 -2.12 21.64
C LYS A 178 11.85 -1.36 20.73
N LEU A 179 11.28 -2.07 19.74
CA LEU A 179 10.27 -1.55 18.81
C LEU A 179 9.16 -2.58 18.60
N ILE A 180 7.90 -2.15 18.76
CA ILE A 180 6.71 -2.89 18.34
C ILE A 180 6.19 -2.26 17.05
N ILE A 181 5.86 -3.09 16.06
CA ILE A 181 5.31 -2.68 14.77
C ILE A 181 3.86 -3.16 14.72
N CYS A 182 2.92 -2.21 14.63
CA CYS A 182 1.52 -2.48 14.32
C CYS A 182 1.21 -2.04 12.89
N GLY A 183 0.50 -2.88 12.15
CA GLY A 183 0.23 -2.69 10.74
C GLY A 183 0.34 -4.01 9.98
N ALA A 184 -0.27 -4.07 8.81
CA ALA A 184 -0.36 -5.30 8.06
C ALA A 184 -0.49 -5.06 6.55
N SER A 185 -0.14 -6.09 5.77
CA SER A 185 -0.36 -6.15 4.31
C SER A 185 -1.64 -6.88 3.92
N ALA A 186 -2.15 -7.76 4.79
CA ALA A 186 -3.31 -8.59 4.51
C ALA A 186 -4.17 -8.81 5.79
N TYR A 187 -4.50 -7.74 6.48
CA TYR A 187 -5.36 -7.77 7.66
C TYR A 187 -6.65 -6.98 7.39
N PRO A 188 -7.82 -7.66 7.35
CA PRO A 188 -9.07 -7.05 6.92
C PRO A 188 -9.82 -6.32 8.04
N ARG A 189 -9.31 -6.24 9.26
CA ARG A 189 -9.99 -5.66 10.41
C ARG A 189 -9.33 -4.39 10.90
N THR A 190 -10.05 -3.65 11.72
CA THR A 190 -9.55 -2.45 12.39
C THR A 190 -8.39 -2.78 13.34
N ILE A 191 -7.37 -1.93 13.35
CA ILE A 191 -6.20 -2.04 14.24
C ILE A 191 -6.42 -1.11 15.44
N ASP A 192 -6.32 -1.66 16.65
CA ASP A 192 -6.42 -0.93 17.92
C ASP A 192 -5.05 -0.37 18.34
N PHE A 193 -4.75 0.84 17.87
CA PHE A 193 -3.48 1.51 18.17
C PHE A 193 -3.32 1.88 19.65
N GLU A 194 -4.44 2.12 20.37
CA GLU A 194 -4.41 2.43 21.80
C GLU A 194 -3.99 1.21 22.63
N ALA A 195 -4.56 0.05 22.33
CA ALA A 195 -4.17 -1.20 22.99
C ALA A 195 -2.70 -1.55 22.71
N PHE A 196 -2.22 -1.38 21.47
CA PHE A 196 -0.79 -1.54 21.15
C PHE A 196 0.08 -0.56 21.95
N ARG A 197 -0.37 0.68 22.14
CA ARG A 197 0.36 1.67 22.94
C ARG A 197 0.49 1.25 24.41
N GLY A 198 -0.56 0.77 25.01
CA GLY A 198 -0.52 0.25 26.38
C GLY A 198 0.51 -0.86 26.57
N ILE A 199 0.59 -1.78 25.60
CA ILE A 199 1.59 -2.86 25.60
C ILE A 199 3.01 -2.31 25.40
N ALA A 200 3.19 -1.39 24.48
CA ALA A 200 4.49 -0.78 24.22
C ALA A 200 5.03 -0.06 25.47
N ASP A 201 4.18 0.68 26.16
CA ASP A 201 4.53 1.39 27.42
C ASP A 201 4.89 0.37 28.53
N GLU A 202 4.16 -0.76 28.66
CA GLU A 202 4.44 -1.79 29.65
C GLU A 202 5.84 -2.41 29.50
N VAL A 203 6.33 -2.52 28.28
CA VAL A 203 7.66 -3.10 28.01
C VAL A 203 8.75 -2.06 27.74
N GLY A 204 8.40 -0.77 27.69
CA GLY A 204 9.31 0.34 27.40
C GLY A 204 9.77 0.39 25.93
N ALA A 205 8.93 -0.06 25.00
CA ALA A 205 9.22 -0.10 23.58
C ALA A 205 8.73 1.17 22.85
N PHE A 206 9.39 1.52 21.76
CA PHE A 206 8.77 2.38 20.77
C PHE A 206 7.61 1.66 20.08
N LEU A 207 6.56 2.42 19.71
CA LEU A 207 5.46 1.93 18.87
C LEU A 207 5.52 2.61 17.51
N MET A 208 5.61 1.81 16.46
CA MET A 208 5.55 2.23 15.05
C MET A 208 4.32 1.65 14.39
N ALA A 209 3.51 2.49 13.74
CA ALA A 209 2.47 2.01 12.84
C ALA A 209 2.95 2.04 11.39
N ASP A 210 2.88 0.90 10.69
CA ASP A 210 2.94 0.85 9.23
C ASP A 210 1.51 0.85 8.68
N MET A 211 1.01 2.04 8.33
CA MET A 211 -0.36 2.22 7.83
C MET A 211 -0.44 2.17 6.29
N ALA A 212 0.55 1.58 5.61
CA ALA A 212 0.66 1.62 4.16
C ALA A 212 -0.63 1.19 3.43
N HIS A 213 -1.30 0.16 3.92
CA HIS A 213 -2.54 -0.31 3.31
C HIS A 213 -3.75 0.57 3.58
N ILE A 214 -3.83 1.16 4.76
CA ILE A 214 -5.00 1.89 5.26
C ILE A 214 -4.85 3.41 5.24
N ALA A 215 -3.74 3.96 4.72
CA ALA A 215 -3.44 5.39 4.82
C ALA A 215 -4.53 6.31 4.25
N GLY A 216 -5.17 5.95 3.15
CA GLY A 216 -6.29 6.71 2.60
C GLY A 216 -7.51 6.69 3.53
N LEU A 217 -7.78 5.55 4.17
CA LEU A 217 -8.88 5.39 5.13
C LEU A 217 -8.61 6.16 6.43
N VAL A 218 -7.36 6.16 6.90
CA VAL A 218 -6.94 6.98 8.07
C VAL A 218 -7.09 8.46 7.76
N ALA A 219 -6.66 8.92 6.58
CA ALA A 219 -6.75 10.33 6.17
C ALA A 219 -8.19 10.86 6.14
N THR A 220 -9.17 9.99 5.97
CA THR A 220 -10.60 10.34 5.84
C THR A 220 -11.45 9.89 7.02
N GLY A 221 -10.84 9.35 8.08
CA GLY A 221 -11.55 8.93 9.29
C GLY A 221 -12.30 7.60 9.18
N HIS A 222 -12.11 6.82 8.09
CA HIS A 222 -12.70 5.48 7.90
C HIS A 222 -11.88 4.37 8.58
N HIS A 223 -10.75 4.71 9.17
CA HIS A 223 -9.96 3.86 10.06
C HIS A 223 -9.38 4.77 11.16
N PRO A 224 -9.25 4.28 12.42
CA PRO A 224 -8.61 5.03 13.50
C PRO A 224 -7.24 5.57 13.10
N ASN A 225 -6.94 6.79 13.56
CA ASN A 225 -5.64 7.41 13.34
C ASN A 225 -4.60 6.81 14.31
N PRO A 226 -3.40 6.40 13.84
CA PRO A 226 -2.33 5.94 14.71
C PRO A 226 -1.88 6.98 15.75
N PHE A 227 -1.97 8.27 15.44
CA PHE A 227 -1.73 9.32 16.42
C PHE A 227 -2.99 9.61 17.25
N PRO A 228 -2.86 9.85 18.56
CA PRO A 228 -1.62 10.15 19.30
C PRO A 228 -0.86 8.92 19.84
N HIS A 229 -1.34 7.71 19.58
CA HIS A 229 -0.82 6.49 20.22
C HIS A 229 0.59 6.11 19.77
N CYS A 230 0.89 6.24 18.47
CA CYS A 230 2.17 5.82 17.91
C CYS A 230 3.24 6.91 18.00
N HIS A 231 4.49 6.51 18.23
CA HIS A 231 5.64 7.41 18.22
C HIS A 231 6.02 7.81 16.80
N VAL A 232 5.96 6.83 15.88
CA VAL A 232 6.28 6.99 14.46
C VAL A 232 5.25 6.25 13.63
N VAL A 233 4.94 6.81 12.49
CA VAL A 233 4.04 6.21 11.49
C VAL A 233 4.73 6.22 10.14
N THR A 234 4.73 5.08 9.45
CA THR A 234 5.20 4.97 8.08
C THR A 234 4.06 4.62 7.15
N THR A 235 4.20 4.98 5.90
CA THR A 235 3.24 4.60 4.87
C THR A 235 3.85 4.58 3.49
N THR A 236 3.22 3.86 2.57
CA THR A 236 3.32 4.09 1.13
C THR A 236 2.35 5.18 0.70
N THR A 237 2.53 5.73 -0.49
CA THR A 237 1.67 6.78 -1.03
C THR A 237 0.72 6.31 -2.13
N HIS A 238 0.84 5.05 -2.60
CA HIS A 238 0.24 4.55 -3.85
C HIS A 238 -0.85 3.48 -3.68
N LYS A 239 -1.35 3.23 -2.47
CA LYS A 239 -2.41 2.24 -2.21
C LYS A 239 -3.76 2.97 -2.02
N THR A 240 -4.39 2.84 -0.85
CA THR A 240 -5.62 3.57 -0.55
C THR A 240 -5.46 5.09 -0.61
N LEU A 241 -4.24 5.62 -0.41
CA LEU A 241 -3.97 7.06 -0.53
C LEU A 241 -3.93 7.58 -1.98
N ARG A 242 -3.96 6.68 -2.97
CA ARG A 242 -4.10 6.96 -4.41
C ARG A 242 -3.08 7.95 -4.97
N GLY A 243 -1.85 7.91 -4.49
CA GLY A 243 -0.75 8.75 -4.96
C GLY A 243 0.31 7.99 -5.77
N PRO A 244 1.43 8.65 -6.11
CA PRO A 244 2.54 8.03 -6.82
C PRO A 244 3.22 6.97 -5.96
N ARG A 245 3.95 6.04 -6.58
CA ARG A 245 4.80 5.11 -5.86
C ARG A 245 5.85 5.87 -5.05
N GLY A 246 5.89 5.59 -3.75
CA GLY A 246 6.76 6.25 -2.79
C GLY A 246 6.44 5.85 -1.36
N GLY A 247 7.20 6.40 -0.41
CA GLY A 247 6.99 6.26 1.02
C GLY A 247 6.99 7.60 1.74
N MET A 248 6.62 7.58 3.01
CA MET A 248 6.59 8.74 3.89
C MET A 248 6.76 8.30 5.34
N ILE A 249 7.37 9.16 6.14
CA ILE A 249 7.48 9.02 7.60
C ILE A 249 6.78 10.21 8.25
N LEU A 250 5.90 9.92 9.20
CA LEU A 250 5.32 10.87 10.14
C LEU A 250 5.83 10.50 11.54
N ALA A 251 6.17 11.47 12.36
CA ALA A 251 6.62 11.19 13.72
C ALA A 251 6.29 12.34 14.67
N GLN A 252 6.25 12.04 15.95
CA GLN A 252 6.24 13.06 17.00
C GLN A 252 7.40 14.03 16.78
N ARG A 253 7.17 15.29 17.06
CA ARG A 253 8.08 16.38 16.67
C ARG A 253 9.52 16.21 17.16
N ASP A 254 9.70 15.70 18.36
CA ASP A 254 11.01 15.46 18.99
C ASP A 254 11.81 14.37 18.27
N LEU A 255 11.16 13.39 17.65
CA LEU A 255 11.80 12.32 16.90
C LEU A 255 12.20 12.72 15.47
N MET A 256 11.64 13.82 14.92
CA MET A 256 11.85 14.19 13.51
C MET A 256 13.30 14.44 13.13
N LYS A 257 14.15 14.92 14.05
CA LYS A 257 15.57 15.12 13.76
C LYS A 257 16.27 13.79 13.48
N LYS A 258 15.96 12.75 14.25
CA LYS A 258 16.49 11.38 14.04
C LYS A 258 15.96 10.78 12.75
N MET A 259 14.64 10.90 12.48
CA MET A 259 14.02 10.41 11.25
C MET A 259 14.64 11.05 10.00
N ASN A 260 14.80 12.37 9.99
CA ASN A 260 15.40 13.09 8.88
C ASN A 260 16.85 12.66 8.63
N SER A 261 17.64 12.50 9.68
CA SER A 261 19.03 12.06 9.57
C SER A 261 19.13 10.61 9.08
N ALA A 262 18.21 9.75 9.49
CA ALA A 262 18.16 8.36 9.04
C ALA A 262 17.73 8.23 7.58
N VAL A 263 16.86 9.12 7.08
CA VAL A 263 16.55 9.18 5.65
C VAL A 263 17.76 9.68 4.87
N PHE A 264 18.23 10.89 5.19
CA PHE A 264 19.42 11.45 4.56
C PHE A 264 20.37 12.03 5.63
N PRO A 265 21.62 11.61 5.65
CA PRO A 265 22.33 10.72 4.70
C PRO A 265 22.25 9.22 5.05
N GLY A 266 21.40 8.80 6.00
CA GLY A 266 21.44 7.46 6.58
C GLY A 266 21.14 6.32 5.60
N THR A 267 20.01 6.42 4.86
CA THR A 267 19.54 5.33 3.97
C THR A 267 19.41 5.75 2.51
N GLN A 268 19.43 7.05 2.22
CA GLN A 268 19.25 7.60 0.86
C GLN A 268 20.23 8.72 0.59
N GLY A 269 20.45 9.01 -0.73
CA GLY A 269 21.10 10.20 -1.25
C GLY A 269 20.07 11.22 -1.73
N GLY A 270 20.18 11.67 -2.99
CA GLY A 270 19.27 12.65 -3.59
C GLY A 270 17.81 12.17 -3.63
N PRO A 271 16.85 12.96 -3.13
CA PRO A 271 15.44 12.61 -3.19
C PRO A 271 14.90 12.71 -4.63
N LEU A 272 13.86 11.93 -4.93
CA LEU A 272 13.16 11.94 -6.22
C LEU A 272 12.19 13.12 -6.26
N MET A 273 12.63 14.30 -6.73
CA MET A 273 11.85 15.54 -6.63
C MET A 273 10.55 15.50 -7.47
N HIS A 274 10.55 14.80 -8.61
CA HIS A 274 9.34 14.55 -9.41
C HIS A 274 8.32 13.67 -8.64
N SER A 275 8.77 12.65 -7.91
CA SER A 275 7.90 11.85 -7.06
C SER A 275 7.37 12.66 -5.87
N ILE A 276 8.17 13.54 -5.27
CA ILE A 276 7.71 14.44 -4.19
C ILE A 276 6.67 15.42 -4.72
N ALA A 277 6.83 15.94 -5.94
CA ALA A 277 5.82 16.78 -6.58
C ALA A 277 4.50 16.03 -6.79
N ALA A 278 4.57 14.81 -7.28
CA ALA A 278 3.40 13.95 -7.44
C ALA A 278 2.73 13.59 -6.09
N LYS A 279 3.51 13.35 -5.03
CA LYS A 279 2.98 13.21 -3.66
C LYS A 279 2.25 14.49 -3.21
N ALA A 280 2.83 15.67 -3.48
CA ALA A 280 2.19 16.94 -3.14
C ALA A 280 0.83 17.09 -3.82
N VAL A 281 0.71 16.70 -5.11
CA VAL A 281 -0.56 16.71 -5.84
C VAL A 281 -1.55 15.74 -5.20
N ALA A 282 -1.17 14.48 -5.03
CA ALA A 282 -2.04 13.45 -4.46
C ALA A 282 -2.53 13.78 -3.05
N PHE A 283 -1.68 14.36 -2.20
CA PHE A 283 -2.08 14.81 -0.87
C PHE A 283 -3.07 15.99 -0.94
N GLY A 284 -2.93 16.85 -1.96
CA GLY A 284 -3.90 17.91 -2.24
C GLY A 284 -5.26 17.37 -2.66
N GLU A 285 -5.29 16.30 -3.46
CA GLU A 285 -6.51 15.57 -3.82
C GLU A 285 -7.13 14.89 -2.58
N ALA A 286 -6.30 14.25 -1.75
CA ALA A 286 -6.76 13.56 -0.55
C ALA A 286 -7.35 14.48 0.53
N LEU A 287 -7.05 15.78 0.50
CA LEU A 287 -7.66 16.80 1.36
C LEU A 287 -9.05 17.28 0.86
N GLN A 288 -9.51 16.84 -0.31
CA GLN A 288 -10.81 17.26 -0.85
C GLN A 288 -11.94 16.39 -0.31
N PRO A 289 -13.16 16.95 -0.14
CA PRO A 289 -14.34 16.16 0.28
C PRO A 289 -14.62 14.95 -0.60
N SER A 290 -14.37 15.05 -1.90
CA SER A 290 -14.53 13.95 -2.86
C SER A 290 -13.64 12.74 -2.56
N PHE A 291 -12.52 12.93 -1.89
CA PHE A 291 -11.67 11.82 -1.46
C PHE A 291 -12.25 11.10 -0.24
N THR A 292 -12.95 11.82 0.65
CA THR A 292 -13.71 11.20 1.75
C THR A 292 -14.86 10.34 1.20
N GLU A 293 -15.60 10.83 0.18
CA GLU A 293 -16.63 10.07 -0.51
C GLU A 293 -16.07 8.84 -1.21
N TYR A 294 -14.92 8.97 -1.88
CA TYR A 294 -14.19 7.84 -2.47
C TYR A 294 -13.83 6.79 -1.42
N SER A 295 -13.26 7.19 -0.30
CA SER A 295 -12.85 6.28 0.79
C SER A 295 -14.05 5.57 1.42
N SER A 296 -15.18 6.26 1.57
CA SER A 296 -16.45 5.66 2.01
C SER A 296 -16.90 4.57 1.04
N ARG A 297 -16.88 4.85 -0.27
CA ARG A 297 -17.22 3.85 -1.29
C ARG A 297 -16.25 2.67 -1.33
N VAL A 298 -14.96 2.91 -1.10
CA VAL A 298 -13.97 1.81 -0.99
C VAL A 298 -14.37 0.81 0.10
N VAL A 299 -14.79 1.31 1.26
CA VAL A 299 -15.21 0.45 2.38
C VAL A 299 -16.56 -0.23 2.09
N SER A 300 -17.56 0.52 1.60
CA SER A 300 -18.87 -0.07 1.29
C SER A 300 -18.81 -1.12 0.18
N ASN A 301 -17.99 -0.89 -0.86
CA ASN A 301 -17.74 -1.87 -1.91
C ASN A 301 -17.06 -3.13 -1.37
N ALA A 302 -16.09 -2.96 -0.45
CA ALA A 302 -15.42 -4.10 0.19
C ALA A 302 -16.39 -4.93 1.03
N GLN A 303 -17.29 -4.29 1.77
CA GLN A 303 -18.30 -4.98 2.57
C GLN A 303 -19.31 -5.72 1.66
N ALA A 304 -19.85 -5.05 0.64
CA ALA A 304 -20.79 -5.67 -0.32
C ALA A 304 -20.17 -6.89 -1.04
N LEU A 305 -18.91 -6.73 -1.50
CA LEU A 305 -18.14 -7.81 -2.12
C LEU A 305 -17.93 -8.99 -1.15
N ALA A 306 -17.54 -8.70 0.10
CA ALA A 306 -17.31 -9.72 1.12
C ALA A 306 -18.59 -10.46 1.49
N ASP A 307 -19.67 -9.75 1.76
CA ASP A 307 -20.95 -10.33 2.16
C ASP A 307 -21.48 -11.25 1.05
N ARG A 308 -21.43 -10.81 -0.22
CA ARG A 308 -21.87 -11.63 -1.34
C ARG A 308 -21.02 -12.88 -1.54
N LEU A 309 -19.69 -12.77 -1.41
CA LEU A 309 -18.81 -13.94 -1.49
C LEU A 309 -19.08 -14.94 -0.35
N ILE A 310 -19.38 -14.46 0.86
CA ILE A 310 -19.80 -15.32 1.99
C ILE A 310 -21.12 -16.02 1.70
N GLU A 311 -22.12 -15.32 1.15
CA GLU A 311 -23.40 -15.91 0.70
C GLU A 311 -23.19 -17.00 -0.34
N ARG A 312 -22.18 -16.83 -1.23
CA ARG A 312 -21.77 -17.83 -2.23
C ARG A 312 -20.91 -18.96 -1.62
N GLY A 313 -20.74 -19.01 -0.29
CA GLY A 313 -20.00 -20.08 0.41
C GLY A 313 -18.48 -19.99 0.31
N ILE A 314 -17.93 -18.82 -0.02
CA ILE A 314 -16.48 -18.59 -0.02
C ILE A 314 -16.03 -18.16 1.39
N LYS A 315 -15.13 -18.96 1.97
CA LYS A 315 -14.59 -18.70 3.29
C LYS A 315 -13.61 -17.53 3.27
N MET A 316 -13.67 -16.69 4.31
CA MET A 316 -12.76 -15.56 4.50
C MET A 316 -12.08 -15.60 5.86
N VAL A 317 -10.82 -15.21 5.89
CA VAL A 317 -10.10 -14.96 7.13
C VAL A 317 -10.83 -13.85 7.90
N SER A 318 -11.03 -14.06 9.20
CA SER A 318 -11.78 -13.19 10.12
C SER A 318 -13.28 -12.98 9.80
N GLY A 319 -13.84 -13.70 8.82
CA GLY A 319 -15.28 -13.67 8.53
C GLY A 319 -15.78 -12.36 7.92
N GLY A 320 -14.96 -11.65 7.12
CA GLY A 320 -15.35 -10.41 6.43
C GLY A 320 -14.30 -9.30 6.54
N THR A 321 -14.71 -8.04 6.33
CA THR A 321 -13.80 -6.89 6.32
C THR A 321 -14.39 -5.64 6.98
N ASP A 322 -13.53 -4.83 7.62
CA ASP A 322 -13.84 -3.48 8.12
C ASP A 322 -13.16 -2.39 7.28
N ASN A 323 -12.37 -2.78 6.27
CA ASN A 323 -11.56 -1.85 5.47
C ASN A 323 -11.68 -2.11 3.95
N HIS A 324 -10.61 -1.93 3.18
CA HIS A 324 -10.58 -2.00 1.72
C HIS A 324 -10.23 -3.38 1.17
N LEU A 325 -9.85 -4.34 2.00
CA LEU A 325 -9.35 -5.64 1.54
C LEU A 325 -10.02 -6.79 2.28
N MET A 326 -9.96 -7.96 1.66
CA MET A 326 -10.35 -9.23 2.26
C MET A 326 -9.40 -10.34 1.82
N LEU A 327 -9.32 -11.40 2.61
CA LEU A 327 -8.47 -12.55 2.36
C LEU A 327 -9.35 -13.80 2.25
N LEU A 328 -9.50 -14.30 1.03
CA LEU A 328 -10.22 -15.54 0.73
C LEU A 328 -9.38 -16.73 1.20
N ASP A 329 -10.01 -17.72 1.84
CA ASP A 329 -9.36 -18.90 2.42
C ASP A 329 -9.82 -20.17 1.71
N PHE A 330 -8.90 -20.82 1.02
CA PHE A 330 -9.08 -22.08 0.29
C PHE A 330 -8.34 -23.25 0.96
N SER A 331 -8.04 -23.16 2.25
CA SER A 331 -7.31 -24.20 2.97
C SER A 331 -8.03 -25.55 3.00
N ASP A 332 -9.36 -25.54 2.87
CA ASP A 332 -10.26 -26.71 2.78
C ASP A 332 -10.63 -27.13 1.34
N LYS A 333 -10.15 -26.37 0.32
CA LYS A 333 -10.44 -26.65 -1.09
C LYS A 333 -9.36 -27.53 -1.73
N ALA A 334 -9.75 -28.24 -2.79
CA ALA A 334 -8.82 -29.05 -3.57
C ALA A 334 -7.81 -28.21 -4.35
N TYR A 335 -8.16 -26.98 -4.72
CA TYR A 335 -7.28 -26.03 -5.42
C TYR A 335 -6.54 -25.11 -4.44
N SER A 336 -5.44 -24.56 -4.91
CA SER A 336 -4.57 -23.63 -4.19
C SER A 336 -4.88 -22.16 -4.51
N GLY A 337 -4.28 -21.24 -3.72
CA GLY A 337 -4.31 -19.81 -4.04
C GLY A 337 -3.70 -19.49 -5.40
N LYS A 338 -2.63 -20.20 -5.81
CA LYS A 338 -2.01 -20.06 -7.13
C LYS A 338 -2.96 -20.45 -8.26
N GLU A 339 -3.71 -21.54 -8.12
CA GLU A 339 -4.67 -21.99 -9.13
C GLU A 339 -5.86 -21.04 -9.21
N ALA A 340 -6.35 -20.53 -8.06
CA ALA A 340 -7.39 -19.52 -8.00
C ALA A 340 -6.95 -18.20 -8.66
N GLU A 341 -5.75 -17.69 -8.34
CA GLU A 341 -5.15 -16.51 -8.99
C GLU A 341 -5.09 -16.65 -10.51
N ALA A 342 -4.64 -17.83 -10.99
CA ALA A 342 -4.55 -18.11 -12.42
C ALA A 342 -5.92 -18.20 -13.11
N ALA A 343 -6.93 -18.80 -12.44
CA ALA A 343 -8.28 -18.90 -12.97
C ALA A 343 -8.96 -17.52 -13.08
N LEU A 344 -8.86 -16.70 -12.02
CA LEU A 344 -9.36 -15.33 -12.03
C LEU A 344 -8.68 -14.47 -13.09
N GLY A 345 -7.36 -14.63 -13.27
CA GLY A 345 -6.60 -13.94 -14.31
C GLY A 345 -7.08 -14.28 -15.73
N ARG A 346 -7.46 -15.55 -16.02
CA ARG A 346 -8.06 -15.91 -17.31
C ARG A 346 -9.40 -15.21 -17.55
N ALA A 347 -10.14 -14.96 -16.49
CA ALA A 347 -11.41 -14.24 -16.52
C ALA A 347 -11.25 -12.71 -16.50
N GLY A 348 -10.03 -12.16 -16.61
CA GLY A 348 -9.78 -10.71 -16.59
C GLY A 348 -9.84 -10.08 -15.21
N ILE A 349 -9.80 -10.87 -14.14
CA ILE A 349 -9.83 -10.40 -12.76
C ILE A 349 -8.42 -10.54 -12.16
N THR A 350 -7.72 -9.41 -12.01
CA THR A 350 -6.35 -9.38 -11.50
C THR A 350 -6.34 -9.40 -9.98
N THR A 351 -5.69 -10.42 -9.40
CA THR A 351 -5.61 -10.64 -7.95
C THR A 351 -4.20 -11.07 -7.56
N ASN A 352 -3.95 -11.29 -6.27
CA ASN A 352 -2.72 -11.96 -5.85
C ASN A 352 -2.98 -13.10 -4.87
N LYS A 353 -2.29 -14.24 -5.08
CA LYS A 353 -2.24 -15.31 -4.09
C LYS A 353 -1.62 -14.80 -2.79
N ASN A 354 -2.11 -15.33 -1.67
CA ASN A 354 -1.67 -14.92 -0.33
C ASN A 354 -1.70 -16.11 0.64
N THR A 355 -0.78 -16.15 1.58
CA THR A 355 -0.86 -17.09 2.70
C THR A 355 -2.06 -16.79 3.58
N VAL A 356 -2.60 -17.81 4.23
CA VAL A 356 -3.64 -17.70 5.26
C VAL A 356 -3.08 -18.12 6.62
N PRO A 357 -3.69 -17.75 7.75
CA PRO A 357 -3.28 -18.26 9.04
C PRO A 357 -3.23 -19.79 9.05
N ASN A 358 -2.21 -20.36 9.70
CA ASN A 358 -1.94 -21.80 9.73
C ASN A 358 -1.67 -22.42 8.34
N GLU A 359 -1.07 -21.67 7.43
CA GLU A 359 -0.75 -22.08 6.05
C GLU A 359 0.04 -23.41 6.02
N LYS A 360 -0.44 -24.35 5.20
CA LYS A 360 0.18 -25.67 5.03
C LYS A 360 0.90 -25.83 3.68
N ARG A 361 0.57 -24.97 2.71
CA ARG A 361 1.20 -24.98 1.38
C ARG A 361 2.43 -24.08 1.37
N SER A 362 3.31 -24.28 0.40
CA SER A 362 4.50 -23.44 0.24
C SER A 362 4.11 -21.98 -0.07
N PRO A 363 4.97 -20.98 0.26
CA PRO A 363 4.71 -19.57 -0.05
C PRO A 363 4.52 -19.25 -1.53
N MET A 364 4.97 -20.14 -2.44
CA MET A 364 4.78 -20.00 -3.90
C MET A 364 3.44 -20.57 -4.39
N VAL A 365 2.73 -21.33 -3.55
CA VAL A 365 1.45 -21.98 -3.87
C VAL A 365 0.32 -21.33 -3.11
N THR A 366 0.44 -21.18 -1.79
CA THR A 366 -0.50 -20.58 -0.84
C THR A 366 -1.88 -21.25 -0.78
N SER A 367 -2.67 -20.90 0.22
CA SER A 367 -4.06 -21.37 0.36
C SER A 367 -5.08 -20.25 0.26
N GLY A 368 -4.68 -19.03 -0.08
CA GLY A 368 -5.61 -17.91 -0.20
C GLY A 368 -5.32 -17.00 -1.37
N VAL A 369 -6.26 -16.09 -1.59
CA VAL A 369 -6.18 -14.95 -2.51
C VAL A 369 -6.60 -13.70 -1.75
N ARG A 370 -5.77 -12.65 -1.83
CA ARG A 370 -6.11 -11.33 -1.30
C ARG A 370 -6.72 -10.49 -2.42
N ILE A 371 -7.85 -9.87 -2.13
CA ILE A 371 -8.52 -8.92 -3.02
C ILE A 371 -8.85 -7.63 -2.28
N GLY A 372 -9.07 -6.55 -3.02
CA GLY A 372 -9.44 -5.25 -2.47
C GLY A 372 -10.10 -4.34 -3.49
N THR A 373 -10.71 -3.30 -3.02
CA THR A 373 -11.62 -2.44 -3.79
C THR A 373 -11.09 -1.06 -4.21
N PRO A 374 -9.87 -0.60 -3.85
CA PRO A 374 -9.43 0.76 -4.18
C PRO A 374 -9.44 1.06 -5.68
N ALA A 375 -8.90 0.16 -6.51
CA ALA A 375 -8.78 0.35 -7.95
C ALA A 375 -10.15 0.32 -8.64
N MET A 376 -11.02 -0.65 -8.33
CA MET A 376 -12.37 -0.72 -8.89
C MET A 376 -13.21 0.50 -8.50
N THR A 377 -13.07 1.00 -7.25
CA THR A 377 -13.76 2.21 -6.79
C THR A 377 -13.25 3.46 -7.50
N THR A 378 -11.94 3.58 -7.76
CA THR A 378 -11.36 4.66 -8.57
C THR A 378 -11.88 4.63 -9.99
N ARG A 379 -12.15 3.46 -10.54
CA ARG A 379 -12.76 3.21 -11.85
C ARG A 379 -14.22 3.69 -11.91
N GLY A 380 -14.90 3.81 -10.77
CA GLY A 380 -16.26 4.31 -10.68
C GLY A 380 -17.27 3.32 -10.08
N ALA A 381 -16.84 2.06 -9.85
CA ALA A 381 -17.72 1.01 -9.31
C ALA A 381 -18.36 1.41 -7.96
N ASP A 382 -19.59 0.99 -7.77
CA ASP A 382 -20.33 1.12 -6.53
C ASP A 382 -20.60 -0.24 -5.85
N SER A 383 -21.48 -0.25 -4.84
CA SER A 383 -21.76 -1.47 -4.07
C SER A 383 -22.58 -2.51 -4.85
N ASP A 384 -23.43 -2.09 -5.79
CA ASP A 384 -24.18 -3.01 -6.66
C ASP A 384 -23.22 -3.68 -7.66
N ASP A 385 -22.28 -2.94 -8.20
CA ASP A 385 -21.18 -3.46 -9.02
C ASP A 385 -20.32 -4.47 -8.24
N ALA A 386 -20.03 -4.17 -6.97
CA ALA A 386 -19.25 -5.06 -6.11
C ALA A 386 -19.95 -6.42 -5.89
N VAL A 387 -21.28 -6.44 -5.84
CA VAL A 387 -22.07 -7.69 -5.78
C VAL A 387 -21.91 -8.49 -7.08
N ILE A 388 -21.98 -7.84 -8.25
CA ILE A 388 -21.77 -8.47 -9.56
C ILE A 388 -20.37 -9.06 -9.65
N VAL A 389 -19.35 -8.30 -9.24
CA VAL A 389 -17.96 -8.75 -9.19
C VAL A 389 -17.78 -9.97 -8.27
N ALA A 390 -18.48 -10.01 -7.14
CA ALA A 390 -18.48 -11.17 -6.25
C ALA A 390 -19.05 -12.42 -6.93
N ASP A 391 -20.12 -12.28 -7.68
CA ASP A 391 -20.70 -13.39 -8.45
C ASP A 391 -19.75 -13.91 -9.53
N TRP A 392 -19.07 -13.02 -10.26
CA TRP A 392 -18.03 -13.44 -11.23
C TRP A 392 -16.89 -14.22 -10.56
N ILE A 393 -16.38 -13.73 -9.43
CA ILE A 393 -15.33 -14.41 -8.66
C ILE A 393 -15.83 -15.80 -8.23
N ALA A 394 -17.05 -15.88 -7.68
CA ALA A 394 -17.62 -17.14 -7.23
C ALA A 394 -17.81 -18.14 -8.37
N ASP A 395 -18.36 -17.72 -9.52
CA ASP A 395 -18.56 -18.56 -10.70
C ASP A 395 -17.24 -19.18 -11.19
N VAL A 396 -16.19 -18.35 -11.27
CA VAL A 396 -14.84 -18.82 -11.68
C VAL A 396 -14.26 -19.80 -10.67
N LEU A 397 -14.42 -19.55 -9.38
CA LEU A 397 -13.87 -20.40 -8.31
C LEU A 397 -14.63 -21.73 -8.15
N GLU A 398 -15.95 -21.74 -8.41
CA GLU A 398 -16.78 -22.95 -8.43
C GLU A 398 -16.42 -23.86 -9.64
N SER A 399 -15.94 -23.25 -10.72
CA SER A 399 -15.62 -23.94 -11.98
C SER A 399 -14.20 -23.66 -12.45
N ILE A 400 -13.22 -23.79 -11.54
CA ILE A 400 -11.85 -23.28 -11.66
C ILE A 400 -11.07 -23.70 -12.92
N THR A 401 -11.45 -24.85 -13.55
CA THR A 401 -10.84 -25.37 -14.78
C THR A 401 -11.67 -25.14 -16.02
N SER A 402 -12.87 -24.52 -15.91
CA SER A 402 -13.78 -24.31 -17.03
C SER A 402 -13.37 -23.09 -17.86
N GLU A 403 -12.91 -23.33 -19.08
CA GLU A 403 -12.61 -22.25 -20.04
C GLU A 403 -13.87 -21.52 -20.51
N ASP A 404 -15.03 -22.20 -20.58
CA ASP A 404 -16.30 -21.58 -20.95
C ASP A 404 -16.74 -20.55 -19.91
N VAL A 405 -16.64 -20.88 -18.61
CA VAL A 405 -16.95 -19.93 -17.53
C VAL A 405 -15.95 -18.78 -17.53
N ALA A 406 -14.66 -19.06 -17.65
CA ALA A 406 -13.64 -18.01 -17.69
C ALA A 406 -13.84 -17.06 -18.88
N SER A 407 -14.17 -17.58 -20.06
CA SER A 407 -14.42 -16.77 -21.26
C SER A 407 -15.70 -15.93 -21.14
N ARG A 408 -16.79 -16.49 -20.56
CA ARG A 408 -18.02 -15.74 -20.30
C ARG A 408 -17.75 -14.57 -19.35
N VAL A 409 -17.12 -14.87 -18.18
CA VAL A 409 -16.82 -13.84 -17.20
C VAL A 409 -15.84 -12.79 -17.77
N ARG A 410 -14.87 -13.21 -18.58
CA ARG A 410 -13.95 -12.30 -19.28
C ARG A 410 -14.71 -11.28 -20.12
N ALA A 411 -15.68 -11.72 -20.92
CA ALA A 411 -16.47 -10.82 -21.77
C ALA A 411 -17.32 -9.84 -20.92
N GLU A 412 -17.88 -10.31 -19.78
CA GLU A 412 -18.64 -9.47 -18.86
C GLU A 412 -17.75 -8.43 -18.16
N VAL A 413 -16.51 -8.82 -17.76
CA VAL A 413 -15.50 -7.91 -17.18
C VAL A 413 -15.05 -6.87 -18.20
N GLU A 414 -14.81 -7.25 -19.46
CA GLU A 414 -14.44 -6.30 -20.51
C GLU A 414 -15.53 -5.27 -20.76
N ALA A 415 -16.79 -5.71 -20.85
CA ALA A 415 -17.94 -4.80 -20.99
C ALA A 415 -18.07 -3.84 -19.82
N PHE A 416 -17.95 -4.34 -18.58
CA PHE A 416 -17.93 -3.51 -17.37
C PHE A 416 -16.78 -2.47 -17.40
N CYS A 417 -15.60 -2.89 -17.83
CA CYS A 417 -14.44 -2.01 -17.92
C CYS A 417 -14.60 -0.93 -18.99
N GLU A 418 -15.31 -1.22 -20.11
CA GLU A 418 -15.64 -0.23 -21.12
C GLU A 418 -16.63 0.84 -20.61
N GLU A 419 -17.57 0.46 -19.77
CA GLU A 419 -18.52 1.39 -19.12
C GLU A 419 -17.82 2.27 -18.06
N HIS A 420 -16.74 1.77 -17.47
CA HIS A 420 -15.95 2.41 -16.41
C HIS A 420 -14.48 2.65 -16.80
N PRO A 421 -14.17 3.45 -17.82
CA PRO A 421 -12.81 3.62 -18.32
C PRO A 421 -11.92 4.36 -17.32
N VAL A 422 -10.69 3.89 -17.14
CA VAL A 422 -9.71 4.50 -16.23
C VAL A 422 -9.09 5.76 -16.87
N TYR A 423 -8.62 5.63 -18.09
CA TYR A 423 -7.89 6.70 -18.78
C TYR A 423 -8.74 7.44 -19.81
N GLY A 424 -9.86 6.87 -20.24
CA GLY A 424 -10.81 7.47 -21.18
C GLY A 424 -10.15 7.89 -22.50
N GLY A 425 -9.18 7.12 -22.99
CA GLY A 425 -8.43 7.41 -24.21
C GLY A 425 -7.47 8.61 -24.09
N ARG A 426 -7.13 9.05 -22.89
CA ARG A 426 -6.35 10.27 -22.61
C ARG A 426 -4.88 10.02 -22.24
N VAL A 427 -4.40 8.78 -22.36
CA VAL A 427 -3.00 8.41 -22.07
C VAL A 427 -2.29 7.93 -23.31
#